data_3a9f132be6a417f3e477c83b77932382
#
_entry.id   3a9f132be6a417f3e477c83b77932382
#
_cell.length_a   1.000
_cell.length_b   1.000
_cell.length_c   1.000
_cell.angle_alpha   90.00
_cell.angle_beta   90.00
_cell.angle_gamma   90.00
#
_symmetry.space_group_name_H-M   'P 1'
#
loop_
_entity.id
_entity.type
_entity.pdbx_description
1 polymer ?
#
loop_
_entity_poly.entity_id
_entity_poly.type
_entity_poly.pdbx_seq_one_letter_code
_entity_poly.pdbx_strand_id
1 'polypeptide(L)'
;ITGLGRDTPVAAALAATIADLAAVPVAAVRLMGDVEVAFHAAFRPGEGHLVYAGTGSVGCHVAADGAVVTVGGRGLLIDDAGSAAWIARTALSHVLRCEDYAPGSGWSTPLGEALAGRIGGTAWDAVRAAVYGVERGAVGRLALAVGAAAGAGDPVATGILGEAGRELARLATVLIARLGPLPVALAGGAADLHPALAASLASALPAGAPLVRPTLDPAATAARLALG
;
A
#
# COMPACT_ATOMS: atom_id res chain seq x y z
N ILE A 1 -4.29 3.46 13.96
CA ILE A 1 -2.92 3.09 14.34
C ILE A 1 -2.49 1.89 13.51
N THR A 2 -1.40 2.04 12.78
CA THR A 2 -0.90 1.00 11.87
C THR A 2 -0.45 -0.24 12.64
N GLY A 3 -0.96 -1.41 12.23
CA GLY A 3 -0.54 -2.71 12.77
C GLY A 3 -1.06 -3.06 14.18
N LEU A 4 -1.92 -2.25 14.77
CA LEU A 4 -2.55 -2.55 16.05
C LEU A 4 -3.87 -3.29 15.82
N GLY A 5 -3.95 -4.55 16.26
CA GLY A 5 -5.22 -5.29 16.29
C GLY A 5 -6.16 -4.69 17.34
N ARG A 6 -7.47 -4.57 17.01
CA ARG A 6 -8.47 -3.95 17.89
C ARG A 6 -8.62 -4.65 19.24
N ASP A 7 -8.53 -5.97 19.25
CA ASP A 7 -8.82 -6.83 20.41
C ASP A 7 -7.53 -7.27 21.13
N THR A 8 -6.51 -6.42 21.14
CA THR A 8 -5.26 -6.72 21.84
C THR A 8 -5.20 -6.02 23.20
N PRO A 9 -4.50 -6.59 24.20
CA PRO A 9 -4.25 -5.91 25.48
C PRO A 9 -3.58 -4.54 25.31
N VAL A 10 -2.75 -4.38 24.27
CA VAL A 10 -2.09 -3.11 23.94
C VAL A 10 -3.10 -2.08 23.46
N ALA A 11 -4.10 -2.48 22.66
CA ALA A 11 -5.17 -1.58 22.23
C ALA A 11 -6.00 -1.09 23.41
N ALA A 12 -6.36 -1.99 24.33
CA ALA A 12 -7.11 -1.63 25.54
C ALA A 12 -6.33 -0.66 26.43
N ALA A 13 -5.04 -0.91 26.66
CA ALA A 13 -4.17 -0.02 27.44
C ALA A 13 -4.03 1.35 26.78
N LEU A 14 -3.90 1.41 25.45
CA LEU A 14 -3.81 2.66 24.71
C LEU A 14 -5.12 3.44 24.78
N ALA A 15 -6.27 2.77 24.66
CA ALA A 15 -7.58 3.42 24.81
C ALA A 15 -7.74 4.05 26.20
N ALA A 16 -7.34 3.34 27.26
CA ALA A 16 -7.35 3.86 28.63
C ALA A 16 -6.45 5.09 28.78
N THR A 17 -5.22 5.02 28.25
CA THR A 17 -4.28 6.16 28.30
C THR A 17 -4.83 7.39 27.57
N ILE A 18 -5.44 7.20 26.39
CA ILE A 18 -6.05 8.29 25.63
C ILE A 18 -7.24 8.88 26.39
N ALA A 19 -8.07 8.04 27.00
CA ALA A 19 -9.22 8.47 27.80
C ALA A 19 -8.79 9.35 28.97
N ASP A 20 -7.76 8.94 29.71
CA ASP A 20 -7.20 9.71 30.82
C ASP A 20 -6.64 11.05 30.37
N LEU A 21 -5.84 11.07 29.30
CA LEU A 21 -5.24 12.31 28.76
C LEU A 21 -6.28 13.28 28.21
N ALA A 22 -7.36 12.76 27.60
CA ALA A 22 -8.43 13.57 27.03
C ALA A 22 -9.53 13.92 28.04
N ALA A 23 -9.48 13.40 29.28
CA ALA A 23 -10.50 13.51 30.30
C ALA A 23 -11.91 13.08 29.82
N VAL A 24 -11.97 11.96 29.08
CA VAL A 24 -13.21 11.36 28.57
C VAL A 24 -13.37 9.92 29.08
N PRO A 25 -14.59 9.36 29.12
CA PRO A 25 -14.77 7.94 29.43
C PRO A 25 -14.07 7.04 28.40
N VAL A 26 -13.50 5.91 28.81
CA VAL A 26 -12.85 4.94 27.89
C VAL A 26 -13.81 4.49 26.78
N ALA A 27 -15.11 4.37 27.07
CA ALA A 27 -16.13 4.03 26.09
C ALA A 27 -16.30 5.07 24.97
N ALA A 28 -15.83 6.31 25.17
CA ALA A 28 -15.82 7.35 24.14
C ALA A 28 -14.58 7.26 23.22
N VAL A 29 -13.58 6.44 23.55
CA VAL A 29 -12.38 6.27 22.73
C VAL A 29 -12.59 5.13 21.74
N ARG A 30 -12.58 5.46 20.44
CA ARG A 30 -12.62 4.47 19.34
C ARG A 30 -11.26 4.37 18.70
N LEU A 31 -10.67 3.19 18.75
CA LEU A 31 -9.45 2.86 18.02
C LEU A 31 -9.80 2.20 16.68
N MET A 32 -9.24 2.73 15.60
CA MET A 32 -9.43 2.22 14.26
C MET A 32 -8.07 2.04 13.58
N GLY A 33 -7.97 1.03 12.71
CA GLY A 33 -6.81 0.90 11.82
C GLY A 33 -6.80 2.01 10.75
N ASP A 34 -5.61 2.38 10.29
CA ASP A 34 -5.42 3.35 9.22
C ASP A 34 -6.17 2.97 7.93
N VAL A 35 -6.17 1.69 7.58
CA VAL A 35 -6.89 1.16 6.41
C VAL A 35 -8.41 1.30 6.55
N GLU A 36 -8.95 1.12 7.76
CA GLU A 36 -10.36 1.29 8.04
C GLU A 36 -10.78 2.76 7.95
N VAL A 37 -9.96 3.66 8.49
CA VAL A 37 -10.17 5.11 8.34
C VAL A 37 -10.13 5.49 6.85
N ALA A 38 -9.18 4.92 6.08
CA ALA A 38 -9.11 5.13 4.64
C ALA A 38 -10.36 4.60 3.90
N PHE A 39 -10.92 3.47 4.36
CA PHE A 39 -12.20 2.97 3.82
C PHE A 39 -13.32 3.98 4.05
N HIS A 40 -13.48 4.48 5.27
CA HIS A 40 -14.51 5.48 5.61
C HIS A 40 -14.29 6.84 4.94
N ALA A 41 -13.06 7.14 4.48
CA ALA A 41 -12.78 8.31 3.66
C ALA A 41 -13.26 8.12 2.20
N ALA A 42 -13.29 6.88 1.71
CA ALA A 42 -13.70 6.56 0.35
C ALA A 42 -15.20 6.21 0.22
N PHE A 43 -15.75 5.48 1.20
CA PHE A 43 -17.09 4.90 1.16
C PHE A 43 -17.79 4.95 2.51
N ARG A 44 -19.12 4.86 2.47
CA ARG A 44 -19.91 4.45 3.64
C ARG A 44 -19.87 2.92 3.78
N PRO A 45 -20.14 2.36 4.98
CA PRO A 45 -20.25 0.92 5.16
C PRO A 45 -21.21 0.28 4.16
N GLY A 46 -20.78 -0.81 3.52
CA GLY A 46 -21.54 -1.55 2.51
C GLY A 46 -21.46 -1.02 1.07
N GLU A 47 -20.84 0.15 0.80
CA GLU A 47 -20.91 0.80 -0.51
C GLU A 47 -19.73 0.55 -1.45
N GLY A 48 -18.67 -0.09 -1.00
CA GLY A 48 -17.48 -0.31 -1.85
C GLY A 48 -16.45 -1.23 -1.25
N HIS A 49 -15.38 -1.45 -2.00
CA HIS A 49 -14.16 -2.16 -1.59
C HIS A 49 -12.97 -1.20 -1.68
N LEU A 50 -12.12 -1.20 -0.69
CA LEU A 50 -10.87 -0.44 -0.71
C LEU A 50 -9.70 -1.38 -1.01
N VAL A 51 -8.84 -1.02 -1.95
CA VAL A 51 -7.49 -1.55 -2.11
C VAL A 51 -6.52 -0.46 -1.70
N TYR A 52 -5.81 -0.68 -0.61
CA TYR A 52 -4.86 0.28 -0.07
C TYR A 52 -3.44 -0.19 -0.37
N ALA A 53 -2.69 0.60 -1.13
CA ALA A 53 -1.32 0.35 -1.56
C ALA A 53 -0.38 1.44 -1.00
N GLY A 54 0.09 1.21 0.21
CA GLY A 54 1.11 2.03 0.88
C GLY A 54 2.46 1.32 0.89
N THR A 55 3.15 1.34 2.03
CA THR A 55 4.36 0.51 2.27
C THR A 55 4.03 -0.98 2.14
N GLY A 56 2.88 -1.43 2.65
CA GLY A 56 2.26 -2.73 2.41
C GLY A 56 1.04 -2.60 1.50
N SER A 57 0.34 -3.71 1.22
CA SER A 57 -0.89 -3.73 0.44
C SER A 57 -1.97 -4.57 1.12
N VAL A 58 -3.22 -4.09 1.09
CA VAL A 58 -4.37 -4.77 1.70
C VAL A 58 -5.67 -4.40 0.99
N GLY A 59 -6.56 -5.36 0.83
CA GLY A 59 -7.96 -5.14 0.50
C GLY A 59 -8.81 -5.04 1.77
N CYS A 60 -9.76 -4.10 1.82
CA CYS A 60 -10.64 -3.87 2.95
C CYS A 60 -12.07 -3.62 2.49
N HIS A 61 -13.02 -4.17 3.23
CA HIS A 61 -14.44 -3.86 3.14
C HIS A 61 -15.00 -3.67 4.55
N VAL A 62 -15.83 -2.67 4.74
CA VAL A 62 -16.62 -2.51 5.96
C VAL A 62 -18.07 -2.73 5.57
N ALA A 63 -18.69 -3.76 6.13
CA ALA A 63 -20.08 -4.11 5.87
C ALA A 63 -21.05 -3.12 6.53
N ALA A 64 -22.32 -3.12 6.11
CA ALA A 64 -23.35 -2.21 6.64
C ALA A 64 -23.56 -2.35 8.16
N ASP A 65 -23.29 -3.53 8.73
CA ASP A 65 -23.35 -3.79 10.18
C ASP A 65 -22.04 -3.41 10.92
N GLY A 66 -21.05 -2.85 10.20
CA GLY A 66 -19.75 -2.45 10.74
C GLY A 66 -18.71 -3.57 10.79
N ALA A 67 -19.02 -4.78 10.32
CA ALA A 67 -18.05 -5.87 10.25
C ALA A 67 -16.95 -5.53 9.23
N VAL A 68 -15.69 -5.71 9.61
CA VAL A 68 -14.53 -5.43 8.76
C VAL A 68 -14.00 -6.72 8.17
N VAL A 69 -13.89 -6.77 6.84
CA VAL A 69 -13.30 -7.88 6.09
C VAL A 69 -12.01 -7.40 5.45
N THR A 70 -10.90 -8.10 5.70
CA THR A 70 -9.61 -7.81 5.08
C THR A 70 -9.12 -8.97 4.22
N VAL A 71 -8.38 -8.63 3.16
CA VAL A 71 -7.72 -9.57 2.23
C VAL A 71 -6.30 -9.10 2.00
N GLY A 72 -5.32 -9.99 2.07
CA GLY A 72 -3.90 -9.64 2.04
C GLY A 72 -3.44 -8.98 3.35
N GLY A 73 -2.50 -8.04 3.28
CA GLY A 73 -1.96 -7.37 4.46
C GLY A 73 -1.16 -8.30 5.38
N ARG A 74 -0.44 -9.27 4.79
CA ARG A 74 0.32 -10.30 5.52
C ARG A 74 1.75 -9.89 5.84
N GLY A 75 2.14 -8.71 5.38
CA GLY A 75 3.48 -8.17 5.57
C GLY A 75 4.47 -8.56 4.47
N LEU A 76 5.49 -7.73 4.30
CA LEU A 76 6.47 -7.81 3.22
C LEU A 76 7.19 -9.17 3.10
N LEU A 77 7.37 -9.88 4.22
CA LEU A 77 8.06 -11.18 4.22
C LEU A 77 7.18 -12.31 3.69
N ILE A 78 5.87 -12.16 3.72
CA ILE A 78 4.92 -13.21 3.32
C ILE A 78 4.26 -12.85 1.99
N ASP A 79 3.79 -11.61 1.85
CA ASP A 79 3.02 -11.15 0.69
C ASP A 79 3.22 -9.64 0.45
N ASP A 80 2.21 -8.81 0.66
CA ASP A 80 2.15 -7.38 0.36
C ASP A 80 2.46 -7.06 -1.13
N ALA A 81 2.15 -7.99 -2.04
CA ALA A 81 2.36 -7.81 -3.47
C ALA A 81 1.60 -6.56 -3.99
N GLY A 82 2.24 -5.79 -4.87
CA GLY A 82 1.73 -4.52 -5.37
C GLY A 82 1.99 -3.30 -4.47
N SER A 83 2.56 -3.49 -3.27
CA SER A 83 2.93 -2.40 -2.36
C SER A 83 4.22 -1.68 -2.81
N ALA A 84 4.50 -0.51 -2.22
CA ALA A 84 5.74 0.23 -2.47
C ALA A 84 6.99 -0.61 -2.11
N ALA A 85 6.96 -1.35 -1.00
CA ALA A 85 8.09 -2.19 -0.61
C ALA A 85 8.28 -3.38 -1.58
N TRP A 86 7.19 -3.96 -2.08
CA TRP A 86 7.24 -5.01 -3.10
C TRP A 86 7.80 -4.48 -4.43
N ILE A 87 7.32 -3.32 -4.89
CA ILE A 87 7.80 -2.64 -6.11
C ILE A 87 9.31 -2.38 -6.02
N ALA A 88 9.77 -1.80 -4.90
CA ALA A 88 11.18 -1.51 -4.65
C ALA A 88 12.04 -2.77 -4.68
N ARG A 89 11.61 -3.82 -3.97
CA ARG A 89 12.33 -5.10 -3.93
C ARG A 89 12.41 -5.75 -5.31
N THR A 90 11.31 -5.74 -6.07
CA THR A 90 11.25 -6.31 -7.42
C THR A 90 12.21 -5.57 -8.36
N ALA A 91 12.25 -4.24 -8.30
CA ALA A 91 13.15 -3.43 -9.10
C ALA A 91 14.62 -3.65 -8.74
N LEU A 92 14.96 -3.67 -7.45
CA LEU A 92 16.33 -3.99 -7.00
C LEU A 92 16.76 -5.38 -7.43
N SER A 93 15.88 -6.39 -7.26
CA SER A 93 16.17 -7.75 -7.71
C SER A 93 16.43 -7.82 -9.21
N HIS A 94 15.67 -7.06 -10.03
CA HIS A 94 15.90 -6.99 -11.47
C HIS A 94 17.28 -6.40 -11.79
N VAL A 95 17.58 -5.23 -11.25
CA VAL A 95 18.87 -4.53 -11.51
C VAL A 95 20.05 -5.39 -11.10
N LEU A 96 20.03 -5.99 -9.89
CA LEU A 96 21.11 -6.83 -9.40
C LEU A 96 21.30 -8.11 -10.24
N ARG A 97 20.21 -8.72 -10.73
CA ARG A 97 20.32 -9.86 -11.64
C ARG A 97 20.95 -9.48 -12.99
N CYS A 98 20.66 -8.28 -13.52
CA CYS A 98 21.34 -7.78 -14.69
C CYS A 98 22.83 -7.61 -14.43
N GLU A 99 23.23 -7.10 -13.27
CA GLU A 99 24.63 -6.99 -12.86
C GLU A 99 25.33 -8.37 -12.76
N ASP A 100 24.61 -9.40 -12.28
CA ASP A 100 25.13 -10.76 -12.23
C ASP A 100 25.42 -11.33 -13.62
N TYR A 101 24.61 -11.01 -14.62
CA TYR A 101 24.81 -11.45 -16.02
C TYR A 101 25.89 -10.64 -16.74
N ALA A 102 25.92 -9.32 -16.54
CA ALA A 102 26.85 -8.42 -17.22
C ALA A 102 27.11 -7.19 -16.34
N PRO A 103 28.26 -7.10 -15.67
CA PRO A 103 28.60 -5.97 -14.81
C PRO A 103 28.41 -4.61 -15.48
N GLY A 104 27.71 -3.72 -14.81
CA GLY A 104 27.33 -2.39 -15.29
C GLY A 104 26.01 -2.35 -16.07
N SER A 105 25.45 -3.47 -16.51
CA SER A 105 24.25 -3.47 -17.36
C SER A 105 22.98 -3.09 -16.62
N GLY A 106 22.89 -3.40 -15.34
CA GLY A 106 21.72 -3.06 -14.52
C GLY A 106 21.73 -1.60 -14.08
N TRP A 107 22.84 -1.15 -13.54
CA TRP A 107 22.98 0.22 -13.00
C TRP A 107 23.02 1.31 -14.06
N SER A 108 23.38 1.01 -15.31
CA SER A 108 23.37 1.96 -16.43
C SER A 108 22.00 2.17 -17.10
N THR A 109 20.96 1.50 -16.61
CA THR A 109 19.58 1.72 -17.07
C THR A 109 18.95 2.92 -16.34
N PRO A 110 17.93 3.59 -16.91
CA PRO A 110 17.21 4.65 -16.18
C PRO A 110 16.67 4.18 -14.83
N LEU A 111 16.21 2.94 -14.74
CA LEU A 111 15.77 2.34 -13.47
C LEU A 111 16.95 2.17 -12.49
N GLY A 112 18.09 1.65 -12.97
CA GLY A 112 19.29 1.46 -12.15
C GLY A 112 19.85 2.78 -11.63
N GLU A 113 19.98 3.79 -12.48
CA GLU A 113 20.44 5.13 -12.14
C GLU A 113 19.54 5.80 -11.11
N ALA A 114 18.22 5.71 -11.28
CA ALA A 114 17.25 6.26 -10.33
C ALA A 114 17.32 5.56 -8.96
N LEU A 115 17.50 4.25 -8.92
CA LEU A 115 17.70 3.48 -7.69
C LEU A 115 19.03 3.83 -7.02
N ALA A 116 20.14 3.86 -7.78
CA ALA A 116 21.48 4.21 -7.28
C ALA A 116 21.49 5.62 -6.65
N GLY A 117 20.81 6.59 -7.28
CA GLY A 117 20.67 7.93 -6.73
C GLY A 117 19.95 7.99 -5.39
N ARG A 118 18.95 7.12 -5.17
CA ARG A 118 18.24 7.06 -3.88
C ARG A 118 18.97 6.26 -2.81
N ILE A 119 19.72 5.26 -3.21
CA ILE A 119 20.52 4.41 -2.32
C ILE A 119 21.79 5.16 -1.89
N GLY A 120 22.33 6.03 -2.73
CA GLY A 120 23.59 6.73 -2.52
C GLY A 120 24.80 5.95 -3.10
N GLY A 121 24.57 5.01 -4.03
CA GLY A 121 25.62 4.26 -4.71
C GLY A 121 25.14 2.92 -5.25
N THR A 122 26.06 2.22 -5.94
CA THR A 122 25.82 0.91 -6.57
C THR A 122 26.53 -0.24 -5.86
N ALA A 123 27.43 0.07 -4.92
CA ALA A 123 28.15 -0.93 -4.15
C ALA A 123 27.20 -1.75 -3.27
N TRP A 124 27.49 -3.04 -3.13
CA TRP A 124 26.63 -3.94 -2.34
C TRP A 124 26.39 -3.47 -0.91
N ASP A 125 27.38 -2.88 -0.26
CA ASP A 125 27.23 -2.36 1.10
C ASP A 125 26.24 -1.20 1.18
N ALA A 126 26.16 -0.33 0.17
CA ALA A 126 25.17 0.74 0.09
C ALA A 126 23.76 0.16 -0.11
N VAL A 127 23.61 -0.79 -1.05
CA VAL A 127 22.34 -1.49 -1.29
C VAL A 127 21.87 -2.21 -0.03
N ARG A 128 22.78 -2.93 0.63
CA ARG A 128 22.50 -3.66 1.85
C ARG A 128 22.03 -2.71 2.97
N ALA A 129 22.71 -1.59 3.17
CA ALA A 129 22.35 -0.60 4.18
C ALA A 129 20.98 0.05 3.91
N ALA A 130 20.57 0.18 2.63
CA ALA A 130 19.26 0.73 2.25
C ALA A 130 18.09 -0.24 2.45
N VAL A 131 18.36 -1.55 2.58
CA VAL A 131 17.30 -2.59 2.61
C VAL A 131 17.25 -3.36 3.92
N TYR A 132 18.43 -3.73 4.48
CA TYR A 132 18.50 -4.59 5.65
C TYR A 132 18.60 -3.77 6.94
N GLY A 133 17.86 -4.19 7.97
CA GLY A 133 17.87 -3.54 9.28
C GLY A 133 17.18 -2.17 9.33
N VAL A 134 16.51 -1.78 8.26
CA VAL A 134 15.73 -0.53 8.18
C VAL A 134 14.23 -0.79 8.30
N GLU A 135 13.48 0.25 8.66
CA GLU A 135 12.02 0.18 8.66
C GLU A 135 11.46 -0.04 7.25
N ARG A 136 10.36 -0.79 7.15
CA ARG A 136 9.67 -1.08 5.88
C ARG A 136 9.39 0.17 5.04
N GLY A 137 9.08 1.29 5.69
CA GLY A 137 8.85 2.57 5.04
C GLY A 137 10.09 3.09 4.29
N ALA A 138 11.28 2.82 4.79
CA ALA A 138 12.53 3.19 4.12
C ALA A 138 12.70 2.43 2.81
N VAL A 139 12.48 1.10 2.83
CA VAL A 139 12.49 0.28 1.61
C VAL A 139 11.41 0.77 0.64
N GLY A 140 10.19 1.02 1.12
CA GLY A 140 9.08 1.50 0.29
C GLY A 140 9.40 2.82 -0.44
N ARG A 141 10.19 3.71 0.15
CA ARG A 141 10.60 4.96 -0.50
C ARG A 141 11.44 4.76 -1.77
N LEU A 142 12.11 3.63 -1.92
CA LEU A 142 12.84 3.29 -3.15
C LEU A 142 11.90 3.11 -4.35
N ALA A 143 10.62 2.79 -4.13
CA ALA A 143 9.63 2.72 -5.20
C ALA A 143 9.42 4.05 -5.94
N LEU A 144 9.74 5.18 -5.31
CA LEU A 144 9.71 6.48 -5.98
C LEU A 144 10.72 6.55 -7.15
N ALA A 145 11.86 5.81 -7.06
CA ALA A 145 12.79 5.68 -8.18
C ALA A 145 12.16 4.91 -9.34
N VAL A 146 11.38 3.88 -9.03
CA VAL A 146 10.68 3.08 -10.06
C VAL A 146 9.62 3.93 -10.76
N GLY A 147 8.84 4.73 -10.01
CA GLY A 147 7.89 5.67 -10.59
C GLY A 147 8.56 6.72 -11.49
N ALA A 148 9.70 7.28 -11.05
CA ALA A 148 10.46 8.26 -11.82
C ALA A 148 11.03 7.65 -13.12
N ALA A 149 11.61 6.44 -13.05
CA ALA A 149 12.12 5.73 -14.21
C ALA A 149 11.02 5.39 -15.22
N ALA A 150 9.85 4.94 -14.75
CA ALA A 150 8.69 4.70 -15.60
C ALA A 150 8.22 5.99 -16.30
N GLY A 151 8.20 7.12 -15.56
CA GLY A 151 7.89 8.44 -16.12
C GLY A 151 8.91 8.92 -17.16
N ALA A 152 10.16 8.45 -17.08
CA ALA A 152 11.21 8.67 -18.07
C ALA A 152 11.16 7.66 -19.24
N GLY A 153 10.18 6.76 -19.27
CA GLY A 153 9.96 5.80 -20.34
C GLY A 153 10.69 4.45 -20.18
N ASP A 154 11.22 4.14 -18.98
CA ASP A 154 11.85 2.84 -18.72
C ASP A 154 10.81 1.72 -18.79
N PRO A 155 10.96 0.74 -19.73
CA PRO A 155 9.98 -0.31 -19.93
C PRO A 155 9.92 -1.32 -18.79
N VAL A 156 11.06 -1.55 -18.11
CA VAL A 156 11.14 -2.47 -16.97
C VAL A 156 10.39 -1.87 -15.77
N ALA A 157 10.66 -0.62 -15.47
CA ALA A 157 9.95 0.10 -14.39
C ALA A 157 8.43 0.13 -14.65
N THR A 158 8.01 0.43 -15.89
CA THR A 158 6.60 0.40 -16.31
C THR A 158 6.00 -1.00 -16.15
N GLY A 159 6.74 -2.04 -16.54
CA GLY A 159 6.33 -3.43 -16.39
C GLY A 159 6.12 -3.84 -14.94
N ILE A 160 7.04 -3.44 -14.03
CA ILE A 160 6.94 -3.71 -12.60
C ILE A 160 5.70 -3.04 -12.00
N LEU A 161 5.42 -1.78 -12.39
CA LEU A 161 4.23 -1.07 -11.93
C LEU A 161 2.93 -1.67 -12.48
N GLY A 162 2.96 -2.17 -13.71
CA GLY A 162 1.86 -2.93 -14.28
C GLY A 162 1.59 -4.24 -13.53
N GLU A 163 2.65 -4.98 -13.16
CA GLU A 163 2.52 -6.19 -12.33
C GLU A 163 1.95 -5.85 -10.94
N ALA A 164 2.45 -4.79 -10.32
CA ALA A 164 1.91 -4.29 -9.05
C ALA A 164 0.40 -4.03 -9.15
N GLY A 165 -0.07 -3.42 -10.24
CA GLY A 165 -1.49 -3.19 -10.50
C GLY A 165 -2.29 -4.49 -10.59
N ARG A 166 -1.76 -5.54 -11.24
CA ARG A 166 -2.41 -6.87 -11.29
C ARG A 166 -2.51 -7.54 -9.92
N GLU A 167 -1.47 -7.45 -9.12
CA GLU A 167 -1.48 -7.98 -7.75
C GLU A 167 -2.51 -7.26 -6.87
N LEU A 168 -2.64 -5.96 -7.00
CA LEU A 168 -3.68 -5.20 -6.31
C LEU A 168 -5.09 -5.56 -6.80
N ALA A 169 -5.26 -5.83 -8.09
CA ALA A 169 -6.53 -6.31 -8.65
C ALA A 169 -6.92 -7.68 -8.08
N ARG A 170 -5.95 -8.55 -7.76
CA ARG A 170 -6.19 -9.82 -7.08
C ARG A 170 -6.89 -9.61 -5.72
N LEU A 171 -6.47 -8.61 -4.94
CA LEU A 171 -7.10 -8.28 -3.65
C LEU A 171 -8.56 -7.85 -3.85
N ALA A 172 -8.81 -6.97 -4.82
CA ALA A 172 -10.17 -6.54 -5.17
C ALA A 172 -11.03 -7.70 -5.64
N THR A 173 -10.50 -8.57 -6.51
CA THR A 173 -11.21 -9.74 -7.05
C THR A 173 -11.65 -10.69 -5.94
N VAL A 174 -10.81 -10.90 -4.92
CA VAL A 174 -11.19 -11.73 -3.76
C VAL A 174 -12.32 -11.09 -2.95
N LEU A 175 -12.29 -9.76 -2.72
CA LEU A 175 -13.37 -9.06 -2.05
C LEU A 175 -14.69 -9.16 -2.85
N ILE A 176 -14.62 -8.92 -4.16
CA ILE A 176 -15.77 -9.03 -5.08
C ILE A 176 -16.36 -10.45 -5.06
N ALA A 177 -15.51 -11.47 -5.12
CA ALA A 177 -15.96 -12.88 -5.11
C ALA A 177 -16.65 -13.27 -3.79
N ARG A 178 -16.23 -12.66 -2.66
CA ARG A 178 -16.78 -12.97 -1.34
C ARG A 178 -18.01 -12.14 -0.98
N LEU A 179 -18.09 -10.91 -1.47
CA LEU A 179 -19.02 -9.90 -0.96
C LEU A 179 -19.89 -9.24 -2.04
N GLY A 180 -19.68 -9.62 -3.31
CA GLY A 180 -20.40 -9.09 -4.45
C GLY A 180 -19.69 -7.92 -5.16
N PRO A 181 -20.15 -7.59 -6.38
CA PRO A 181 -19.55 -6.53 -7.19
C PRO A 181 -19.97 -5.14 -6.66
N LEU A 182 -19.00 -4.42 -6.12
CA LEU A 182 -19.12 -3.04 -5.65
C LEU A 182 -17.97 -2.21 -6.26
N PRO A 183 -18.08 -0.85 -6.28
CA PRO A 183 -16.97 0.01 -6.68
C PRO A 183 -15.70 -0.29 -5.88
N VAL A 184 -14.54 -0.24 -6.54
CA VAL A 184 -13.23 -0.47 -5.93
C VAL A 184 -12.49 0.86 -5.84
N ALA A 185 -12.17 1.31 -4.63
CA ALA A 185 -11.28 2.44 -4.43
C ALA A 185 -9.82 1.97 -4.38
N LEU A 186 -8.95 2.62 -5.13
CA LEU A 186 -7.50 2.47 -5.01
C LEU A 186 -6.92 3.69 -4.32
N ALA A 187 -6.21 3.48 -3.22
CA ALA A 187 -5.59 4.53 -2.42
C ALA A 187 -4.21 4.13 -1.88
N GLY A 188 -3.52 5.09 -1.27
CA GLY A 188 -2.17 4.91 -0.72
C GLY A 188 -1.06 5.37 -1.66
N GLY A 189 0.10 5.72 -1.11
CA GLY A 189 1.19 6.38 -1.85
C GLY A 189 1.77 5.55 -3.00
N ALA A 190 1.68 4.22 -2.97
CA ALA A 190 2.11 3.40 -4.12
C ALA A 190 1.19 3.58 -5.33
N ALA A 191 -0.08 3.88 -5.11
CA ALA A 191 -1.05 4.11 -6.17
C ALA A 191 -0.75 5.37 -7.01
N ASP A 192 0.02 6.30 -6.46
CA ASP A 192 0.37 7.59 -7.09
C ASP A 192 1.74 7.58 -7.78
N LEU A 193 2.47 6.45 -7.73
CA LEU A 193 3.81 6.34 -8.31
C LEU A 193 3.81 6.54 -9.82
N HIS A 194 2.84 5.98 -10.54
CA HIS A 194 2.72 6.12 -11.98
C HIS A 194 1.34 5.61 -12.48
N PRO A 195 0.75 6.21 -13.52
CA PRO A 195 -0.55 5.82 -14.06
C PRO A 195 -0.67 4.35 -14.49
N ALA A 196 0.41 3.70 -14.93
CA ALA A 196 0.43 2.31 -15.36
C ALA A 196 -0.08 1.35 -14.27
N LEU A 197 0.18 1.63 -12.99
CA LEU A 197 -0.30 0.80 -11.89
C LEU A 197 -1.84 0.81 -11.82
N ALA A 198 -2.45 1.99 -11.78
CA ALA A 198 -3.90 2.12 -11.73
C ALA A 198 -4.58 1.60 -13.00
N ALA A 199 -3.98 1.85 -14.18
CA ALA A 199 -4.49 1.34 -15.45
C ALA A 199 -4.47 -0.19 -15.50
N SER A 200 -3.38 -0.82 -15.05
CA SER A 200 -3.27 -2.28 -14.99
C SER A 200 -4.24 -2.89 -13.98
N LEU A 201 -4.43 -2.25 -12.82
CA LEU A 201 -5.46 -2.68 -11.88
C LEU A 201 -6.84 -2.60 -12.52
N ALA A 202 -7.21 -1.45 -13.12
CA ALA A 202 -8.52 -1.26 -13.74
C ALA A 202 -8.83 -2.30 -14.82
N SER A 203 -7.83 -2.62 -15.66
CA SER A 203 -7.98 -3.60 -16.74
C SER A 203 -8.15 -5.04 -16.24
N ALA A 204 -7.70 -5.33 -15.03
CA ALA A 204 -7.76 -6.65 -14.41
C ALA A 204 -8.97 -6.84 -13.47
N LEU A 205 -9.76 -5.79 -13.21
CA LEU A 205 -10.96 -5.90 -12.39
C LEU A 205 -12.06 -6.69 -13.12
N PRO A 206 -12.86 -7.48 -12.39
CA PRO A 206 -14.06 -8.11 -12.93
C PRO A 206 -15.06 -7.06 -13.46
N ALA A 207 -15.84 -7.46 -14.47
CA ALA A 207 -16.91 -6.63 -15.00
C ALA A 207 -17.90 -6.23 -13.90
N GLY A 208 -18.37 -4.97 -13.93
CA GLY A 208 -19.33 -4.44 -12.97
C GLY A 208 -18.72 -3.85 -11.68
N ALA A 209 -17.39 -3.86 -11.55
CA ALA A 209 -16.69 -3.26 -10.41
C ALA A 209 -15.80 -2.08 -10.88
N PRO A 210 -16.36 -0.85 -10.99
CA PRO A 210 -15.59 0.29 -11.46
C PRO A 210 -14.48 0.67 -10.47
N LEU A 211 -13.30 1.04 -11.01
CA LEU A 211 -12.23 1.63 -10.23
C LEU A 211 -12.50 3.11 -9.98
N VAL A 212 -12.39 3.53 -8.73
CA VAL A 212 -12.45 4.94 -8.32
C VAL A 212 -11.15 5.36 -7.64
N ARG A 213 -10.78 6.62 -7.78
CA ARG A 213 -9.58 7.22 -7.18
C ARG A 213 -10.02 8.38 -6.27
N PRO A 214 -10.47 8.11 -5.04
CA PRO A 214 -10.90 9.16 -4.14
C PRO A 214 -9.71 9.96 -3.62
N THR A 215 -9.90 11.27 -3.45
CA THR A 215 -8.99 12.06 -2.62
C THR A 215 -9.32 11.79 -1.17
N LEU A 216 -8.41 11.14 -0.46
CA LEU A 216 -8.60 10.79 0.95
C LEU A 216 -8.09 11.92 1.86
N ASP A 217 -8.89 12.25 2.86
CA ASP A 217 -8.47 13.03 4.03
C ASP A 217 -8.73 12.19 5.29
N PRO A 218 -7.75 11.36 5.70
CA PRO A 218 -7.90 10.50 6.86
C PRO A 218 -8.11 11.28 8.16
N ALA A 219 -7.50 12.47 8.29
CA ALA A 219 -7.63 13.29 9.50
C ALA A 219 -9.04 13.87 9.65
N ALA A 220 -9.57 14.49 8.59
CA ALA A 220 -10.95 14.96 8.57
C ALA A 220 -11.95 13.81 8.72
N THR A 221 -11.66 12.65 8.14
CA THR A 221 -12.51 11.45 8.27
C THR A 221 -12.53 10.94 9.71
N ALA A 222 -11.37 10.82 10.37
CA ALA A 222 -11.30 10.43 11.78
C ALA A 222 -12.06 11.40 12.68
N ALA A 223 -11.93 12.72 12.42
CA ALA A 223 -12.69 13.74 13.16
C ALA A 223 -14.21 13.58 12.98
N ARG A 224 -14.71 13.36 11.75
CA ARG A 224 -16.13 13.11 11.49
C ARG A 224 -16.63 11.85 12.20
N LEU A 225 -15.87 10.77 12.16
CA LEU A 225 -16.21 9.52 12.83
C LEU A 225 -16.24 9.64 14.36
N ALA A 226 -15.53 10.61 14.93
CA ALA A 226 -15.56 10.89 16.37
C ALA A 226 -16.78 11.73 16.80
N LEU A 227 -17.39 12.46 15.87
CA LEU A 227 -18.55 13.33 16.14
C LEU A 227 -19.90 12.61 15.98
N GLY A 228 -19.90 11.36 15.51
CA GLY A 228 -21.11 10.57 15.39
C GLY A 228 -21.52 10.13 14.04
#